data_105a8b91efe75a20c1e57cd5b434153a
#
_entry.id   105a8b91efe75a20c1e57cd5b434153a
#
_cell.length_a   1.000
_cell.length_b   1.000
_cell.length_c   1.000
_cell.angle_alpha   90.00
_cell.angle_beta   90.00
_cell.angle_gamma   90.00
#
_symmetry.space_group_name_H-M   'P 1'
#
loop_
_entity.id
_entity.type
_entity.pdbx_description
1 polymer ?
#
loop_
_entity_poly.entity_id
_entity_poly.type
_entity_poly.pdbx_seq_one_letter_code
_entity_poly.pdbx_strand_id
1 'polypeptide(L)'
;DYYAGRVGHFNPIPNTWSKMSDILLFWAKKGIDGFRCDMAEMVPAEFWRWATDKVKYIYPDMIFIGEVYNPSEYRNYLAAGFDYLYDKVGMYDTIREVICGNQSTHAITGAWQQTDDIRDHMLYFLENHDEQRIASSFFAGNALNGVPGLVVSALLPQNPLMIYAGQEYGERGMDKEGFSGNDGRTTIFDYWSIDTLVRASVNKLNDGEKVLKRLYNKVMKIAATEKAVSEGASFDLMYVNDAYHRQYAFLRKAANEALLVVANFEDAPVTMPVKIPTHAFDFLHM
;
A
#
# COMPACT_ATOMS: atom_id res chain seq x y z
N ASP A 1 -22.89 16.41 -15.86
CA ASP A 1 -21.56 16.86 -15.45
C ASP A 1 -21.50 16.84 -13.93
N TYR A 2 -20.69 15.94 -13.40
CA TYR A 2 -20.42 15.84 -11.97
C TYR A 2 -19.10 16.55 -11.65
N TYR A 3 -19.14 17.40 -10.63
CA TYR A 3 -17.95 18.01 -10.07
C TYR A 3 -17.83 17.57 -8.60
N ALA A 4 -16.64 17.22 -8.14
CA ALA A 4 -16.38 16.85 -6.76
C ALA A 4 -17.03 17.88 -5.80
N GLY A 5 -17.78 17.39 -4.80
CA GLY A 5 -18.47 18.21 -3.81
C GLY A 5 -19.85 18.76 -4.23
N ARG A 6 -20.36 18.42 -5.40
CA ARG A 6 -21.77 18.74 -5.76
C ARG A 6 -22.65 17.53 -5.60
N VAL A 7 -23.81 17.71 -4.98
CA VAL A 7 -24.86 16.68 -4.94
C VAL A 7 -25.51 16.56 -6.30
N GLY A 8 -25.36 15.41 -6.96
CA GLY A 8 -26.02 15.12 -8.22
C GLY A 8 -27.40 14.51 -8.01
N HIS A 9 -28.31 14.79 -8.94
CA HIS A 9 -29.60 14.12 -8.99
C HIS A 9 -29.59 13.10 -10.13
N PHE A 10 -29.62 11.81 -9.78
CA PHE A 10 -29.50 10.68 -10.73
C PHE A 10 -30.82 9.90 -10.86
N ASN A 11 -31.92 10.60 -11.01
CA ASN A 11 -33.23 10.03 -11.29
C ASN A 11 -33.84 10.72 -12.52
N PRO A 12 -34.02 10.00 -13.66
CA PRO A 12 -33.74 8.57 -13.84
C PRO A 12 -32.21 8.24 -13.82
N ILE A 13 -31.90 6.94 -13.58
CA ILE A 13 -30.53 6.45 -13.62
C ILE A 13 -29.91 6.74 -14.99
N PRO A 14 -28.71 7.37 -15.05
CA PRO A 14 -28.02 7.67 -16.30
C PRO A 14 -27.72 6.40 -17.12
N ASN A 15 -27.89 6.46 -18.42
CA ASN A 15 -27.60 5.33 -19.30
C ASN A 15 -26.12 4.85 -19.17
N THR A 16 -25.18 5.77 -18.97
CA THR A 16 -23.77 5.42 -18.74
C THR A 16 -23.59 4.53 -17.51
N TRP A 17 -24.33 4.80 -16.42
CA TRP A 17 -24.29 3.97 -15.22
C TRP A 17 -24.73 2.53 -15.50
N SER A 18 -25.83 2.38 -16.23
CA SER A 18 -26.33 1.05 -16.62
C SER A 18 -25.28 0.29 -17.43
N LYS A 19 -24.68 0.92 -18.44
CA LYS A 19 -23.63 0.30 -19.27
C LYS A 19 -22.40 -0.07 -18.45
N MET A 20 -21.94 0.80 -17.55
CA MET A 20 -20.80 0.50 -16.69
C MET A 20 -21.10 -0.65 -15.73
N SER A 21 -22.30 -0.69 -15.16
CA SER A 21 -22.73 -1.82 -14.33
C SER A 21 -22.78 -3.13 -15.13
N ASP A 22 -23.22 -3.11 -16.38
CA ASP A 22 -23.24 -4.29 -17.23
C ASP A 22 -21.82 -4.80 -17.54
N ILE A 23 -20.84 -3.89 -17.69
CA ILE A 23 -19.41 -4.24 -17.82
C ILE A 23 -18.88 -4.90 -16.55
N LEU A 24 -19.17 -4.35 -15.38
CA LEU A 24 -18.78 -4.95 -14.11
C LEU A 24 -19.36 -6.36 -13.94
N LEU A 25 -20.67 -6.52 -14.22
CA LEU A 25 -21.33 -7.83 -14.15
C LEU A 25 -20.80 -8.82 -15.19
N PHE A 26 -20.44 -8.34 -16.39
CA PHE A 26 -19.82 -9.19 -17.42
C PHE A 26 -18.51 -9.81 -16.92
N TRP A 27 -17.64 -9.00 -16.33
CA TRP A 27 -16.36 -9.49 -15.81
C TRP A 27 -16.52 -10.33 -14.53
N ALA A 28 -17.41 -9.93 -13.63
CA ALA A 28 -17.75 -10.73 -12.45
C ALA A 28 -18.20 -12.15 -12.82
N LYS A 29 -19.04 -12.26 -13.86
CA LYS A 29 -19.48 -13.56 -14.42
C LYS A 29 -18.33 -14.40 -14.98
N LYS A 30 -17.19 -13.78 -15.34
CA LYS A 30 -15.98 -14.49 -15.79
C LYS A 30 -15.17 -15.10 -14.65
N GLY A 31 -15.54 -14.82 -13.40
CA GLY A 31 -14.91 -15.38 -12.21
C GLY A 31 -13.70 -14.60 -11.72
N ILE A 32 -13.65 -13.29 -11.94
CA ILE A 32 -12.66 -12.43 -11.29
C ILE A 32 -13.07 -12.19 -9.83
N ASP A 33 -12.10 -11.90 -8.97
CA ASP A 33 -12.32 -11.73 -7.54
C ASP A 33 -12.61 -10.27 -7.15
N GLY A 34 -12.27 -9.30 -8.01
CA GLY A 34 -12.49 -7.89 -7.70
C GLY A 34 -12.11 -6.93 -8.83
N PHE A 35 -12.28 -5.65 -8.53
CA PHE A 35 -11.98 -4.53 -9.43
C PHE A 35 -11.08 -3.51 -8.75
N ARG A 36 -10.03 -3.08 -9.42
CA ARG A 36 -9.36 -1.82 -9.13
C ARG A 36 -10.01 -0.73 -9.97
N CYS A 37 -10.48 0.31 -9.30
CA CYS A 37 -11.24 1.39 -9.91
C CYS A 37 -10.37 2.63 -10.03
N ASP A 38 -9.99 2.92 -11.27
CA ASP A 38 -9.15 4.05 -11.64
C ASP A 38 -9.86 5.38 -11.36
N MET A 39 -9.13 6.34 -10.79
CA MET A 39 -9.62 7.68 -10.48
C MET A 39 -11.02 7.68 -9.87
N ALA A 40 -11.26 6.78 -8.90
CA ALA A 40 -12.60 6.55 -8.35
C ALA A 40 -13.23 7.84 -7.78
N GLU A 41 -12.44 8.75 -7.22
CA GLU A 41 -12.91 10.03 -6.68
C GLU A 41 -13.42 11.02 -7.74
N MET A 42 -13.12 10.79 -9.03
CA MET A 42 -13.63 11.58 -10.15
C MET A 42 -15.00 11.10 -10.64
N VAL A 43 -15.48 9.99 -10.08
CA VAL A 43 -16.79 9.41 -10.36
C VAL A 43 -17.68 9.56 -9.13
N PRO A 44 -18.97 9.95 -9.28
CA PRO A 44 -19.85 10.18 -8.15
C PRO A 44 -19.92 8.99 -7.18
N ALA A 45 -19.83 9.25 -5.87
CA ALA A 45 -19.98 8.22 -4.85
C ALA A 45 -21.35 7.51 -4.95
N GLU A 46 -22.39 8.21 -5.42
CA GLU A 46 -23.71 7.66 -5.69
C GLU A 46 -23.68 6.59 -6.80
N PHE A 47 -22.86 6.78 -7.84
CA PHE A 47 -22.66 5.74 -8.85
C PHE A 47 -22.02 4.50 -8.22
N TRP A 48 -20.96 4.68 -7.46
CA TRP A 48 -20.27 3.55 -6.82
C TRP A 48 -21.19 2.79 -5.89
N ARG A 49 -21.94 3.47 -5.03
CA ARG A 49 -22.92 2.82 -4.15
C ARG A 49 -23.92 1.99 -4.94
N TRP A 50 -24.52 2.58 -5.96
CA TRP A 50 -25.49 1.89 -6.81
C TRP A 50 -24.87 0.70 -7.57
N ALA A 51 -23.65 0.85 -8.10
CA ALA A 51 -22.97 -0.18 -8.88
C ALA A 51 -22.44 -1.32 -8.00
N THR A 52 -21.80 -0.99 -6.88
CA THR A 52 -21.27 -1.99 -5.94
C THR A 52 -22.38 -2.79 -5.30
N ASP A 53 -23.48 -2.15 -4.87
CA ASP A 53 -24.65 -2.84 -4.34
C ASP A 53 -25.21 -3.84 -5.35
N LYS A 54 -25.35 -3.43 -6.62
CA LYS A 54 -25.86 -4.30 -7.68
C LYS A 54 -24.94 -5.49 -7.96
N VAL A 55 -23.63 -5.27 -7.97
CA VAL A 55 -22.65 -6.34 -8.21
C VAL A 55 -22.58 -7.28 -7.01
N LYS A 56 -22.44 -6.75 -5.79
CA LYS A 56 -22.34 -7.55 -4.56
C LYS A 56 -23.64 -8.29 -4.21
N TYR A 57 -24.78 -7.81 -4.66
CA TYR A 57 -26.03 -8.57 -4.54
C TYR A 57 -25.97 -9.94 -5.25
N ILE A 58 -25.25 -10.02 -6.38
CA ILE A 58 -25.10 -11.26 -7.18
C ILE A 58 -23.79 -11.99 -6.82
N TYR A 59 -22.73 -11.24 -6.52
CA TYR A 59 -21.38 -11.72 -6.20
C TYR A 59 -20.93 -11.10 -4.88
N PRO A 60 -21.39 -11.64 -3.72
CA PRO A 60 -21.17 -11.00 -2.41
C PRO A 60 -19.70 -10.88 -2.00
N ASP A 61 -18.84 -11.76 -2.51
CA ASP A 61 -17.40 -11.76 -2.21
C ASP A 61 -16.57 -10.86 -3.14
N MET A 62 -17.21 -10.10 -4.05
CA MET A 62 -16.54 -9.21 -5.00
C MET A 62 -15.86 -8.05 -4.26
N ILE A 63 -14.57 -7.89 -4.47
CA ILE A 63 -13.76 -6.84 -3.84
C ILE A 63 -13.68 -5.62 -4.76
N PHE A 64 -13.83 -4.43 -4.17
CA PHE A 64 -13.62 -3.15 -4.87
C PHE A 64 -12.48 -2.37 -4.20
N ILE A 65 -11.45 -2.07 -4.98
CA ILE A 65 -10.31 -1.24 -4.57
C ILE A 65 -10.39 0.09 -5.31
N GLY A 66 -10.48 1.19 -4.57
CA GLY A 66 -10.62 2.53 -5.13
C GLY A 66 -9.32 3.32 -5.10
N GLU A 67 -9.02 3.98 -6.22
CA GLU A 67 -8.01 5.02 -6.24
C GLU A 67 -8.67 6.34 -5.84
N VAL A 68 -8.50 6.70 -4.57
CA VAL A 68 -8.99 7.94 -3.96
C VAL A 68 -7.82 8.61 -3.26
N TYR A 69 -7.48 9.84 -3.65
CA TYR A 69 -6.31 10.56 -3.13
C TYR A 69 -6.68 11.68 -2.16
N ASN A 70 -7.95 12.07 -2.10
CA ASN A 70 -8.43 13.04 -1.13
C ASN A 70 -8.77 12.35 0.21
N PRO A 71 -7.99 12.54 1.29
CA PRO A 71 -8.26 11.87 2.57
C PRO A 71 -9.60 12.24 3.20
N SER A 72 -10.16 13.41 2.88
CA SER A 72 -11.48 13.81 3.38
C SER A 72 -12.63 13.00 2.77
N GLU A 73 -12.38 12.35 1.62
CA GLU A 73 -13.37 11.54 0.90
C GLU A 73 -13.26 10.05 1.22
N TYR A 74 -12.23 9.57 1.89
CA TYR A 74 -12.03 8.14 2.15
C TYR A 74 -13.28 7.47 2.74
N ARG A 75 -13.84 8.05 3.80
CA ARG A 75 -15.02 7.49 4.48
C ARG A 75 -16.27 7.49 3.60
N ASN A 76 -16.41 8.50 2.72
CA ASN A 76 -17.50 8.58 1.77
C ASN A 76 -17.44 7.44 0.73
N TYR A 77 -16.25 7.16 0.18
CA TYR A 77 -16.07 6.08 -0.80
C TYR A 77 -16.11 4.70 -0.16
N LEU A 78 -15.62 4.52 1.05
CA LEU A 78 -15.86 3.27 1.80
C LEU A 78 -17.36 3.04 2.04
N ALA A 79 -18.10 4.07 2.44
CA ALA A 79 -19.56 3.99 2.59
C ALA A 79 -20.28 3.77 1.25
N ALA A 80 -19.65 4.06 0.12
CA ALA A 80 -20.13 3.77 -1.22
C ALA A 80 -19.84 2.34 -1.70
N GLY A 81 -19.24 1.48 -0.85
CA GLY A 81 -19.11 0.05 -1.09
C GLY A 81 -17.69 -0.40 -1.50
N PHE A 82 -16.69 0.48 -1.47
CA PHE A 82 -15.30 0.07 -1.61
C PHE A 82 -14.85 -0.72 -0.39
N ASP A 83 -14.10 -1.78 -0.61
CA ASP A 83 -13.50 -2.60 0.44
C ASP A 83 -12.15 -2.04 0.87
N TYR A 84 -11.37 -1.52 -0.10
CA TYR A 84 -10.07 -0.90 0.15
C TYR A 84 -9.88 0.36 -0.68
N LEU A 85 -9.11 1.30 -0.13
CA LEU A 85 -8.66 2.51 -0.82
C LEU A 85 -7.13 2.61 -0.77
N TYR A 86 -6.53 3.18 -1.81
CA TYR A 86 -5.10 3.50 -1.81
C TYR A 86 -4.77 4.53 -0.73
N ASP A 87 -3.81 4.23 0.14
CA ASP A 87 -3.24 5.23 1.05
C ASP A 87 -2.04 5.94 0.41
N LYS A 88 -2.35 6.75 -0.62
CA LYS A 88 -1.34 7.48 -1.36
C LYS A 88 -0.83 8.69 -0.57
N VAL A 89 -1.74 9.59 -0.18
CA VAL A 89 -1.40 10.89 0.41
C VAL A 89 -0.96 10.75 1.88
N GLY A 90 -1.44 9.71 2.59
CA GLY A 90 -1.03 9.41 3.95
C GLY A 90 0.28 8.62 4.00
N MET A 91 0.16 7.28 3.98
CA MET A 91 1.30 6.39 4.23
C MET A 91 2.33 6.36 3.10
N TYR A 92 1.90 6.31 1.83
CA TYR A 92 2.87 6.27 0.72
C TYR A 92 3.76 7.51 0.71
N ASP A 93 3.17 8.72 0.67
CA ASP A 93 3.94 9.97 0.61
C ASP A 93 4.84 10.11 1.83
N THR A 94 4.35 9.78 3.03
CA THR A 94 5.14 9.84 4.25
C THR A 94 6.34 8.88 4.23
N ILE A 95 6.12 7.61 3.87
CA ILE A 95 7.20 6.61 3.82
C ILE A 95 8.22 7.01 2.75
N ARG A 96 7.78 7.52 1.60
CA ARG A 96 8.65 8.05 0.56
C ARG A 96 9.57 9.15 1.09
N GLU A 97 9.00 10.16 1.76
CA GLU A 97 9.77 11.26 2.33
C GLU A 97 10.73 10.80 3.43
N VAL A 98 10.33 9.82 4.24
CA VAL A 98 11.22 9.19 5.23
C VAL A 98 12.35 8.43 4.55
N ILE A 99 12.10 7.63 3.53
CA ILE A 99 13.14 6.91 2.78
C ILE A 99 14.14 7.90 2.19
N CYS A 100 13.66 8.98 1.58
CA CYS A 100 14.48 10.04 0.98
C CYS A 100 15.24 10.90 2.03
N GLY A 101 14.96 10.75 3.31
CA GLY A 101 15.59 11.53 4.38
C GLY A 101 15.01 12.93 4.61
N ASN A 102 13.89 13.24 3.97
CA ASN A 102 13.24 14.55 4.06
C ASN A 102 12.34 14.68 5.30
N GLN A 103 11.92 13.56 5.89
CA GLN A 103 11.11 13.53 7.11
C GLN A 103 11.66 12.54 8.13
N SER A 104 11.38 12.82 9.40
CA SER A 104 11.62 11.89 10.50
C SER A 104 10.62 10.73 10.45
N THR A 105 11.04 9.56 10.95
CA THR A 105 10.18 8.38 11.09
C THR A 105 8.97 8.61 11.99
N HIS A 106 8.98 9.60 12.88
CA HIS A 106 7.81 9.99 13.66
C HIS A 106 6.61 10.39 12.80
N ALA A 107 6.85 10.87 11.57
CA ALA A 107 5.78 11.21 10.62
C ALA A 107 4.92 9.99 10.25
N ILE A 108 5.48 8.78 10.28
CA ILE A 108 4.77 7.53 10.00
C ILE A 108 3.62 7.33 11.01
N THR A 109 3.89 7.57 12.30
CA THR A 109 2.85 7.53 13.35
C THR A 109 1.74 8.51 13.06
N GLY A 110 2.07 9.77 12.72
CA GLY A 110 1.07 10.78 12.37
C GLY A 110 0.23 10.40 11.15
N ALA A 111 0.84 9.73 10.15
CA ALA A 111 0.16 9.32 8.93
C ALA A 111 -0.91 8.25 9.21
N TRP A 112 -0.55 7.14 9.87
CA TRP A 112 -1.53 6.07 10.10
C TRP A 112 -2.61 6.46 11.13
N GLN A 113 -2.32 7.36 12.08
CA GLN A 113 -3.31 7.84 13.04
C GLN A 113 -4.45 8.63 12.38
N GLN A 114 -4.23 9.26 11.23
CA GLN A 114 -5.28 9.98 10.49
C GLN A 114 -6.36 9.04 9.92
N THR A 115 -6.01 7.79 9.72
CA THR A 115 -6.89 6.75 9.17
C THR A 115 -7.14 5.61 10.16
N ASP A 116 -6.90 5.80 11.46
CA ASP A 116 -6.95 4.72 12.45
C ASP A 116 -8.32 4.04 12.52
N ASP A 117 -9.41 4.79 12.37
CA ASP A 117 -10.80 4.28 12.35
C ASP A 117 -11.17 3.51 11.06
N ILE A 118 -10.41 3.67 9.98
CA ILE A 118 -10.60 2.99 8.70
C ILE A 118 -9.35 2.24 8.26
N ARG A 119 -8.38 2.10 9.14
CA ARG A 119 -7.06 1.56 8.83
C ARG A 119 -7.12 0.21 8.11
N ASP A 120 -8.01 -0.67 8.51
CA ASP A 120 -8.15 -2.01 7.94
C ASP A 120 -8.67 -2.00 6.49
N HIS A 121 -9.12 -0.85 6.00
CA HIS A 121 -9.58 -0.62 4.63
C HIS A 121 -8.57 0.13 3.76
N MET A 122 -7.38 0.45 4.28
CA MET A 122 -6.36 1.18 3.53
C MET A 122 -5.37 0.21 2.86
N LEU A 123 -5.19 0.31 1.55
CA LEU A 123 -4.20 -0.46 0.81
C LEU A 123 -2.88 0.29 0.79
N TYR A 124 -1.85 -0.31 1.39
CA TYR A 124 -0.50 0.26 1.39
C TYR A 124 0.30 -0.20 0.17
N PHE A 125 1.23 0.62 -0.27
CA PHE A 125 2.14 0.33 -1.38
C PHE A 125 3.37 1.24 -1.31
N LEU A 126 4.45 0.86 -1.99
CA LEU A 126 5.66 1.66 -2.12
C LEU A 126 5.95 2.03 -3.58
N GLU A 127 5.38 1.30 -4.52
CA GLU A 127 5.43 1.56 -5.96
C GLU A 127 4.08 1.23 -6.58
N ASN A 128 3.73 1.95 -7.64
CA ASN A 128 2.66 1.61 -8.56
C ASN A 128 3.01 2.11 -9.97
N HIS A 129 2.08 2.02 -10.90
CA HIS A 129 2.30 2.40 -12.29
C HIS A 129 2.35 3.92 -12.53
N ASP A 130 1.94 4.74 -11.56
CA ASP A 130 1.95 6.21 -11.64
C ASP A 130 3.12 6.84 -10.89
N GLU A 131 3.72 6.10 -9.95
CA GLU A 131 4.80 6.59 -9.09
C GLU A 131 6.18 6.11 -9.56
N GLN A 132 7.22 6.86 -9.18
CA GLN A 132 8.59 6.46 -9.47
C GLN A 132 8.98 5.18 -8.73
N ARG A 133 9.80 4.37 -9.37
CA ARG A 133 10.43 3.20 -8.76
C ARG A 133 11.39 3.60 -7.65
N ILE A 134 11.43 2.84 -6.56
CA ILE A 134 12.33 3.09 -5.42
C ILE A 134 13.79 3.16 -5.88
N ALA A 135 14.19 2.28 -6.80
CA ALA A 135 15.55 2.21 -7.31
C ALA A 135 15.92 3.34 -8.29
N SER A 136 14.96 4.15 -8.73
CA SER A 136 15.22 5.30 -9.61
C SER A 136 15.93 6.42 -8.87
N SER A 137 16.66 7.26 -9.63
CA SER A 137 17.26 8.49 -9.10
C SER A 137 16.23 9.57 -8.68
N PHE A 138 14.97 9.38 -9.04
CA PHE A 138 13.84 10.26 -8.68
C PHE A 138 13.18 9.86 -7.35
N PHE A 139 13.59 8.74 -6.77
CA PHE A 139 13.13 8.32 -5.44
C PHE A 139 14.35 8.07 -4.54
N ALA A 140 14.77 6.83 -4.33
CA ALA A 140 15.84 6.49 -3.37
C ALA A 140 17.17 6.09 -4.04
N GLY A 141 17.22 5.97 -5.37
CA GLY A 141 18.42 5.59 -6.14
C GLY A 141 18.95 4.17 -5.89
N ASN A 142 18.42 3.49 -4.86
CA ASN A 142 18.80 2.13 -4.49
C ASN A 142 17.56 1.41 -3.91
N ALA A 143 17.22 0.26 -4.48
CA ALA A 143 16.07 -0.52 -4.06
C ALA A 143 16.16 -1.02 -2.60
N LEU A 144 17.35 -1.24 -2.06
CA LEU A 144 17.53 -1.66 -0.67
C LEU A 144 17.09 -0.60 0.34
N ASN A 145 17.14 0.68 -0.03
CA ASN A 145 16.66 1.78 0.82
C ASN A 145 15.14 1.73 1.04
N GLY A 146 14.41 1.02 0.18
CA GLY A 146 12.97 0.77 0.36
C GLY A 146 12.63 -0.35 1.34
N VAL A 147 13.60 -1.20 1.72
CA VAL A 147 13.32 -2.37 2.57
C VAL A 147 12.75 -2.00 3.95
N PRO A 148 13.24 -0.96 4.66
CA PRO A 148 12.60 -0.52 5.90
C PRO A 148 11.15 -0.08 5.72
N GLY A 149 10.85 0.62 4.61
CA GLY A 149 9.49 0.98 4.22
C GLY A 149 8.60 -0.24 3.95
N LEU A 150 9.14 -1.27 3.29
CA LEU A 150 8.45 -2.55 3.09
C LEU A 150 8.12 -3.21 4.45
N VAL A 151 9.08 -3.24 5.37
CA VAL A 151 8.87 -3.81 6.72
C VAL A 151 7.74 -3.10 7.45
N VAL A 152 7.74 -1.76 7.44
CA VAL A 152 6.67 -0.96 8.07
C VAL A 152 5.33 -1.23 7.39
N SER A 153 5.27 -1.14 6.06
CA SER A 153 4.02 -1.30 5.31
C SER A 153 3.42 -2.71 5.42
N ALA A 154 4.27 -3.74 5.54
CA ALA A 154 3.82 -5.13 5.61
C ALA A 154 3.50 -5.61 7.02
N LEU A 155 4.13 -5.05 8.06
CA LEU A 155 4.06 -5.62 9.41
C LEU A 155 3.35 -4.71 10.42
N LEU A 156 3.20 -3.41 10.14
CA LEU A 156 2.52 -2.49 11.05
C LEU A 156 0.99 -2.70 11.07
N PRO A 157 0.31 -2.76 9.91
CA PRO A 157 -1.14 -2.97 9.83
C PRO A 157 -1.52 -4.44 9.62
N GLN A 158 -2.81 -4.68 9.50
CA GLN A 158 -3.41 -5.93 8.97
C GLN A 158 -3.94 -5.75 7.54
N ASN A 159 -3.66 -4.63 6.91
CA ASN A 159 -4.19 -4.26 5.60
C ASN A 159 -3.50 -5.03 4.46
N PRO A 160 -4.13 -5.05 3.29
CA PRO A 160 -3.45 -5.53 2.10
C PRO A 160 -2.27 -4.60 1.72
N LEU A 161 -1.20 -5.22 1.22
CA LEU A 161 -0.04 -4.53 0.66
C LEU A 161 0.07 -4.86 -0.82
N MET A 162 0.15 -3.85 -1.66
CA MET A 162 0.41 -4.02 -3.08
C MET A 162 1.91 -4.01 -3.34
N ILE A 163 2.41 -5.04 -4.04
CA ILE A 163 3.78 -5.09 -4.58
C ILE A 163 3.68 -4.91 -6.09
N TYR A 164 4.24 -3.83 -6.60
CA TYR A 164 4.23 -3.57 -8.04
C TYR A 164 5.25 -4.48 -8.76
N ALA A 165 4.84 -5.07 -9.88
CA ALA A 165 5.67 -6.02 -10.63
C ALA A 165 7.07 -5.47 -10.94
N GLY A 166 8.12 -6.17 -10.49
CA GLY A 166 9.51 -5.75 -10.61
C GLY A 166 10.07 -5.02 -9.36
N GLN A 167 9.23 -4.58 -8.45
CA GLN A 167 9.64 -3.93 -7.19
C GLN A 167 10.56 -4.86 -6.37
N GLU A 168 10.21 -6.13 -6.29
CA GLU A 168 10.96 -7.17 -5.58
C GLU A 168 12.31 -7.52 -6.22
N TYR A 169 12.55 -7.00 -7.42
CA TYR A 169 13.83 -7.15 -8.14
C TYR A 169 14.62 -5.85 -8.24
N GLY A 170 14.04 -4.74 -7.76
CA GLY A 170 14.68 -3.42 -7.82
C GLY A 170 14.65 -2.79 -9.21
N GLU A 171 13.52 -2.93 -9.91
CA GLU A 171 13.29 -2.24 -11.19
C GLU A 171 13.50 -0.74 -11.04
N ARG A 172 14.17 -0.11 -11.99
CA ARG A 172 14.57 1.29 -11.90
C ARG A 172 13.66 2.25 -12.67
N GLY A 173 13.06 1.82 -13.77
CA GLY A 173 12.31 2.69 -14.67
C GLY A 173 13.16 3.81 -15.31
N MET A 174 14.47 3.58 -15.47
CA MET A 174 15.44 4.60 -15.88
C MET A 174 16.03 4.35 -17.27
N ASP A 175 15.60 3.29 -17.92
CA ASP A 175 16.07 2.89 -19.24
C ASP A 175 14.91 2.98 -20.26
N LYS A 176 14.96 2.19 -21.33
CA LYS A 176 13.91 2.16 -22.37
C LYS A 176 12.53 1.67 -21.91
N GLU A 177 12.46 1.04 -20.74
CA GLU A 177 11.22 0.61 -20.07
C GLU A 177 10.44 1.76 -19.42
N GLY A 178 11.00 2.98 -19.44
CA GLY A 178 10.37 4.17 -18.87
C GLY A 178 9.06 4.53 -19.55
N PHE A 179 8.10 5.04 -18.77
CA PHE A 179 6.77 5.43 -19.24
C PHE A 179 6.83 6.65 -20.19
N SER A 180 7.57 7.67 -19.80
CA SER A 180 7.72 8.93 -20.56
C SER A 180 9.19 9.33 -20.71
N GLY A 181 10.07 8.36 -20.91
CA GLY A 181 11.52 8.53 -20.88
C GLY A 181 12.08 8.17 -19.50
N ASN A 182 13.23 8.72 -19.17
CA ASN A 182 13.98 8.35 -17.96
C ASN A 182 13.47 9.14 -16.75
N ASP A 183 12.23 8.95 -16.35
CA ASP A 183 11.60 9.66 -15.23
C ASP A 183 11.36 8.78 -13.99
N GLY A 184 11.87 7.56 -14.00
CA GLY A 184 11.76 6.61 -12.90
C GLY A 184 10.46 5.84 -12.83
N ARG A 185 9.56 5.98 -13.84
CA ARG A 185 8.32 5.22 -13.97
C ARG A 185 8.45 4.19 -15.08
N THR A 186 7.88 3.02 -14.90
CA THR A 186 7.86 1.99 -15.95
C THR A 186 6.58 2.07 -16.78
N THR A 187 6.68 1.65 -18.04
CA THR A 187 5.51 1.53 -18.92
C THR A 187 4.50 0.52 -18.35
N ILE A 188 3.20 0.83 -18.48
CA ILE A 188 2.12 -0.09 -18.19
C ILE A 188 1.68 -0.88 -19.44
N PHE A 189 2.18 -0.49 -20.62
CA PHE A 189 1.77 -1.06 -21.90
C PHE A 189 2.70 -2.19 -22.33
N ASP A 190 4.00 -2.03 -22.13
CA ASP A 190 5.06 -2.90 -22.64
C ASP A 190 5.80 -3.61 -21.49
N TYR A 191 5.07 -4.25 -20.57
CA TYR A 191 5.65 -4.93 -19.39
C TYR A 191 6.74 -5.96 -19.78
N TRP A 192 6.70 -6.52 -21.00
CA TRP A 192 7.72 -7.42 -21.53
C TRP A 192 9.05 -6.71 -21.83
N SER A 193 9.09 -5.40 -21.86
CA SER A 193 10.34 -4.63 -22.01
C SER A 193 11.04 -4.39 -20.67
N ILE A 194 10.41 -4.75 -19.55
CA ILE A 194 10.97 -4.56 -18.19
C ILE A 194 12.05 -5.63 -17.97
N ASP A 195 13.31 -5.23 -18.02
CA ASP A 195 14.46 -6.13 -18.00
C ASP A 195 14.54 -7.03 -16.77
N THR A 196 14.15 -6.52 -15.59
CA THR A 196 14.13 -7.30 -14.35
C THR A 196 13.11 -8.43 -14.40
N LEU A 197 11.92 -8.18 -14.94
CA LEU A 197 10.90 -9.21 -15.15
C LEU A 197 11.33 -10.24 -16.18
N VAL A 198 11.93 -9.78 -17.28
CA VAL A 198 12.48 -10.68 -18.31
C VAL A 198 13.57 -11.58 -17.71
N ARG A 199 14.53 -11.01 -16.95
CA ARG A 199 15.56 -11.82 -16.28
C ARG A 199 14.97 -12.78 -15.25
N ALA A 200 13.96 -12.37 -14.51
CA ALA A 200 13.29 -13.23 -13.53
C ALA A 200 12.62 -14.44 -14.18
N SER A 201 11.92 -14.23 -15.31
CA SER A 201 11.20 -15.29 -16.04
C SER A 201 12.10 -16.41 -16.57
N VAL A 202 13.38 -16.08 -16.85
CA VAL A 202 14.38 -17.05 -17.36
C VAL A 202 15.45 -17.43 -16.32
N ASN A 203 15.22 -17.13 -15.05
CA ASN A 203 16.14 -17.41 -13.93
C ASN A 203 17.54 -16.77 -14.09
N LYS A 204 17.62 -15.58 -14.67
CA LYS A 204 18.86 -14.84 -14.92
C LYS A 204 19.00 -13.56 -14.06
N LEU A 205 18.36 -13.52 -12.91
CA LEU A 205 18.54 -12.43 -11.95
C LEU A 205 20.02 -12.33 -11.54
N ASN A 206 20.53 -11.09 -11.43
CA ASN A 206 21.85 -10.83 -10.87
C ASN A 206 21.84 -11.04 -9.33
N ASP A 207 23.00 -10.93 -8.68
CA ASP A 207 23.10 -11.24 -7.26
C ASP A 207 22.40 -10.19 -6.37
N GLY A 208 22.42 -8.91 -6.75
CA GLY A 208 21.68 -7.86 -6.06
C GLY A 208 20.17 -8.08 -6.11
N GLU A 209 19.64 -8.39 -7.30
CA GLU A 209 18.22 -8.72 -7.50
C GLU A 209 17.79 -9.96 -6.69
N LYS A 210 18.65 -10.98 -6.64
CA LYS A 210 18.41 -12.18 -5.80
C LYS A 210 18.41 -11.86 -4.31
N VAL A 211 19.29 -10.97 -3.85
CA VAL A 211 19.32 -10.53 -2.44
C VAL A 211 18.02 -9.81 -2.11
N LEU A 212 17.62 -8.83 -2.91
CA LEU A 212 16.39 -8.08 -2.71
C LEU A 212 15.15 -9.00 -2.71
N LYS A 213 15.04 -9.88 -3.71
CA LYS A 213 13.97 -10.88 -3.78
C LYS A 213 13.87 -11.73 -2.50
N ARG A 214 15.01 -12.17 -1.94
CA ARG A 214 15.00 -12.92 -0.69
C ARG A 214 14.49 -12.12 0.49
N LEU A 215 14.83 -10.82 0.56
CA LEU A 215 14.33 -9.91 1.60
C LEU A 215 12.80 -9.73 1.48
N TYR A 216 12.29 -9.46 0.27
CA TYR A 216 10.85 -9.38 0.02
C TYR A 216 10.15 -10.67 0.43
N ASN A 217 10.63 -11.82 -0.03
CA ASN A 217 10.05 -13.13 0.32
C ASN A 217 10.03 -13.36 1.84
N LYS A 218 11.09 -12.95 2.55
CA LYS A 218 11.17 -13.11 4.01
C LYS A 218 10.14 -12.21 4.71
N VAL A 219 10.06 -10.93 4.35
CA VAL A 219 9.10 -9.98 4.95
C VAL A 219 7.67 -10.42 4.66
N MET A 220 7.36 -10.75 3.40
CA MET A 220 6.02 -11.19 3.00
C MET A 220 5.63 -12.52 3.65
N LYS A 221 6.60 -13.43 3.84
CA LYS A 221 6.35 -14.66 4.59
C LYS A 221 5.97 -14.36 6.05
N ILE A 222 6.73 -13.49 6.74
CA ILE A 222 6.41 -13.06 8.10
C ILE A 222 5.00 -12.46 8.12
N ALA A 223 4.68 -11.53 7.21
CA ALA A 223 3.36 -10.91 7.14
C ALA A 223 2.21 -11.94 6.96
N ALA A 224 2.44 -12.99 6.18
CA ALA A 224 1.43 -14.00 5.88
C ALA A 224 1.33 -15.13 6.92
N THR A 225 2.39 -15.42 7.68
CA THR A 225 2.41 -16.60 8.57
C THR A 225 2.38 -16.29 10.05
N GLU A 226 2.88 -15.11 10.45
CA GLU A 226 2.93 -14.74 11.88
C GLU A 226 1.58 -14.14 12.33
N LYS A 227 0.92 -14.83 13.25
CA LYS A 227 -0.38 -14.38 13.78
C LYS A 227 -0.31 -13.01 14.45
N ALA A 228 0.82 -12.69 15.06
CA ALA A 228 1.04 -11.36 15.61
C ALA A 228 0.84 -10.25 14.56
N VAL A 229 1.09 -10.52 13.28
CA VAL A 229 0.85 -9.58 12.17
C VAL A 229 -0.57 -9.72 11.62
N SER A 230 -0.99 -10.92 11.25
CA SER A 230 -2.26 -11.15 10.53
C SER A 230 -3.51 -10.99 11.40
N GLU A 231 -3.40 -11.24 12.71
CA GLU A 231 -4.54 -11.25 13.66
C GLU A 231 -4.30 -10.34 14.87
N GLY A 232 -3.07 -9.83 15.04
CA GLY A 232 -2.62 -9.23 16.28
C GLY A 232 -2.87 -7.72 16.39
N ALA A 233 -2.87 -7.23 17.63
CA ALA A 233 -2.85 -5.81 17.92
C ALA A 233 -1.46 -5.21 17.69
N SER A 234 -1.41 -3.94 17.31
CA SER A 234 -0.18 -3.16 17.19
C SER A 234 -0.05 -2.15 18.33
N PHE A 235 1.19 -1.91 18.77
CA PHE A 235 1.50 -0.89 19.75
C PHE A 235 2.70 -0.07 19.27
N ASP A 236 2.50 1.21 19.04
CA ASP A 236 3.54 2.14 18.60
C ASP A 236 4.52 2.42 19.75
N LEU A 237 5.82 2.36 19.46
CA LEU A 237 6.88 2.65 20.43
C LEU A 237 7.55 4.00 20.19
N MET A 238 7.13 4.76 19.18
CA MET A 238 7.81 6.00 18.80
C MET A 238 7.70 7.09 19.86
N TYR A 239 6.57 7.20 20.57
CA TYR A 239 6.36 8.23 21.59
C TYR A 239 7.28 8.10 22.82
N VAL A 240 7.83 6.90 23.11
CA VAL A 240 8.83 6.69 24.17
C VAL A 240 10.26 6.61 23.65
N ASN A 241 10.45 6.56 22.33
CA ASN A 241 11.70 6.54 21.64
C ASN A 241 11.89 7.83 20.80
N ASP A 242 11.67 8.95 21.43
CA ASP A 242 11.66 10.29 20.85
C ASP A 242 12.96 10.70 20.13
N ALA A 243 14.08 10.06 20.49
CA ALA A 243 15.36 10.23 19.81
C ALA A 243 15.46 9.49 18.44
N TYR A 244 14.46 8.69 18.08
CA TYR A 244 14.44 7.97 16.80
C TYR A 244 14.01 8.89 15.67
N HIS A 245 14.95 9.31 14.83
CA HIS A 245 14.64 10.15 13.66
C HIS A 245 14.70 9.38 12.34
N ARG A 246 15.46 8.28 12.32
CA ARG A 246 15.63 7.39 11.16
C ARG A 246 15.30 5.93 11.47
N GLN A 247 14.82 5.64 12.67
CA GLN A 247 14.38 4.30 13.07
C GLN A 247 12.90 4.36 13.44
N TYR A 248 12.17 3.28 13.15
CA TYR A 248 10.77 3.12 13.50
C TYR A 248 10.58 1.82 14.26
N ALA A 249 9.94 1.87 15.41
CA ALA A 249 9.77 0.71 16.28
C ALA A 249 8.32 0.56 16.73
N PHE A 250 7.84 -0.67 16.72
CA PHE A 250 6.50 -1.04 17.20
C PHE A 250 6.45 -2.50 17.65
N LEU A 251 5.41 -2.85 18.41
CA LEU A 251 5.09 -4.21 18.81
C LEU A 251 3.88 -4.72 18.04
N ARG A 252 3.89 -6.03 17.78
CA ARG A 252 2.72 -6.79 17.31
C ARG A 252 2.47 -7.94 18.28
N LYS A 253 1.21 -8.24 18.58
CA LYS A 253 0.87 -9.30 19.55
C LYS A 253 -0.44 -10.00 19.18
N ALA A 254 -0.41 -11.30 19.07
CA ALA A 254 -1.59 -12.16 19.01
C ALA A 254 -1.38 -13.42 19.83
N ALA A 255 -2.40 -13.85 20.56
CA ALA A 255 -2.38 -15.08 21.38
C ALA A 255 -1.05 -15.24 22.16
N ASN A 256 -0.24 -16.24 21.82
CA ASN A 256 1.02 -16.57 22.50
C ASN A 256 2.28 -16.04 21.76
N GLU A 257 2.09 -15.16 20.78
CA GLU A 257 3.15 -14.66 19.91
C GLU A 257 3.27 -13.15 20.00
N ALA A 258 4.49 -12.65 20.15
CA ALA A 258 4.79 -11.23 20.13
C ALA A 258 6.02 -10.95 19.26
N LEU A 259 5.95 -9.90 18.45
CA LEU A 259 7.04 -9.42 17.62
C LEU A 259 7.41 -7.99 18.01
N LEU A 260 8.70 -7.76 18.25
CA LEU A 260 9.28 -6.42 18.24
C LEU A 260 9.83 -6.18 16.83
N VAL A 261 9.30 -5.18 16.16
CA VAL A 261 9.74 -4.76 14.84
C VAL A 261 10.51 -3.45 14.96
N VAL A 262 11.71 -3.42 14.39
CA VAL A 262 12.53 -2.22 14.29
C VAL A 262 13.00 -2.06 12.84
N ALA A 263 12.61 -0.98 12.20
CA ALA A 263 13.04 -0.62 10.85
C ALA A 263 14.07 0.51 10.92
N ASN A 264 15.23 0.30 10.30
CA ASN A 264 16.29 1.29 10.23
C ASN A 264 16.36 1.90 8.83
N PHE A 265 16.11 3.20 8.72
CA PHE A 265 16.16 3.98 7.47
C PHE A 265 17.53 4.67 7.26
N GLU A 266 18.54 4.36 8.08
CA GLU A 266 19.91 4.79 7.84
C GLU A 266 20.62 3.85 6.88
N ASP A 267 21.61 4.39 6.14
CA ASP A 267 22.49 3.61 5.27
C ASP A 267 23.56 2.82 6.02
N ALA A 268 23.61 2.97 7.35
CA ALA A 268 24.60 2.34 8.22
C ALA A 268 23.95 1.55 9.36
N PRO A 269 24.65 0.53 9.91
CA PRO A 269 24.22 -0.14 11.12
C PRO A 269 24.20 0.83 12.32
N VAL A 270 23.14 0.73 13.13
CA VAL A 270 22.94 1.55 14.33
C VAL A 270 22.82 0.65 15.55
N THR A 271 23.45 1.06 16.65
CA THR A 271 23.26 0.44 17.97
C THR A 271 22.50 1.43 18.84
N MET A 272 21.34 1.03 19.33
CA MET A 272 20.47 1.90 20.11
C MET A 272 19.60 1.10 21.08
N PRO A 273 19.21 1.67 22.24
CA PRO A 273 18.26 1.05 23.14
C PRO A 273 16.84 1.21 22.58
N VAL A 274 16.02 0.17 22.67
CA VAL A 274 14.59 0.24 22.40
C VAL A 274 13.85 0.28 23.73
N LYS A 275 13.20 1.40 24.02
CA LYS A 275 12.36 1.55 25.22
C LYS A 275 11.01 0.92 24.96
N ILE A 276 10.54 0.05 25.88
CA ILE A 276 9.21 -0.54 25.88
C ILE A 276 8.56 -0.17 27.22
N PRO A 277 7.51 0.64 27.24
CA PRO A 277 6.88 1.07 28.49
C PRO A 277 6.03 -0.06 29.11
N THR A 278 5.93 -0.08 30.44
CA THR A 278 5.21 -1.14 31.16
C THR A 278 3.77 -1.30 30.68
N HIS A 279 3.05 -0.21 30.43
CA HIS A 279 1.67 -0.27 29.96
C HIS A 279 1.50 -0.85 28.53
N ALA A 280 2.59 -1.01 27.74
CA ALA A 280 2.52 -1.76 26.50
C ALA A 280 2.20 -3.25 26.75
N PHE A 281 2.74 -3.80 27.83
CA PHE A 281 2.46 -5.19 28.24
C PHE A 281 1.02 -5.34 28.69
N ASP A 282 0.50 -4.36 29.44
CA ASP A 282 -0.91 -4.35 29.89
C ASP A 282 -1.86 -4.25 28.69
N PHE A 283 -1.59 -3.30 27.76
CA PHE A 283 -2.40 -3.10 26.56
C PHE A 283 -2.42 -4.33 25.66
N LEU A 284 -1.27 -4.99 25.48
CA LEU A 284 -1.13 -6.17 24.63
C LEU A 284 -1.45 -7.49 25.35
N HIS A 285 -1.88 -7.44 26.62
CA HIS A 285 -2.14 -8.62 27.45
C HIS A 285 -0.95 -9.60 27.49
N MET A 286 0.24 -9.05 27.77
CA MET A 286 1.50 -9.80 27.82
C MET A 286 1.97 -10.02 29.25
#